data_9bff2e88a23183470c4b84b103b05c0b
#
_entry.id   9bff2e88a23183470c4b84b103b05c0b
#
_cell.length_a   1.000
_cell.length_b   1.000
_cell.length_c   1.000
_cell.angle_alpha   90.00
_cell.angle_beta   90.00
_cell.angle_gamma   90.00
#
_symmetry.space_group_name_H-M   'P 1'
#
loop_
_entity.id
_entity.type
_entity.pdbx_description
1 polymer ?
#
loop_
_entity_poly.entity_id
_entity_poly.type
_entity_poly.pdbx_seq_one_letter_code
_entity_poly.pdbx_strand_id
1 'polypeptide(L)'
;MKTTLSTFILSLFIVFGAVAQVNYTLIEQLGSSHDAVISQVGIGNSAVAYQQGDRNSLTLNQLGSHEAIIEQAGADNKAAIQQWAGVQNSEPGASSAIVYQTGRANEISVNQYGEHIAEIDQTGDENTINLTQTQSNSSVSSLGEEYGNGAFALLMQHGFSNEITLAQNGSHYASISQNGNQNRATVMQDGLNLANIALVEQNGSNNDAMVEQFGSKNSAIIRQTGNGHNVQVQQVGNGNEATVNQN
;
A
#
# COMPACT_ATOMS: atom_id res chain seq x y z
N MET A 1 38.00 -18.90 -10.50
CA MET A 1 36.55 -19.15 -10.54
C MET A 1 35.90 -18.00 -11.28
N LYS A 2 35.39 -18.24 -12.49
CA LYS A 2 34.70 -17.21 -13.27
C LYS A 2 33.23 -17.23 -12.88
N THR A 3 32.76 -16.20 -12.21
CA THR A 3 31.34 -15.98 -11.97
C THR A 3 30.71 -15.52 -13.30
N THR A 4 29.92 -16.39 -13.90
CA THR A 4 29.07 -16.02 -15.04
C THR A 4 27.90 -15.21 -14.55
N LEU A 5 27.93 -13.91 -14.85
CA LEU A 5 26.79 -13.01 -14.67
C LEU A 5 25.72 -13.42 -15.68
N SER A 6 24.67 -14.09 -15.22
CA SER A 6 23.52 -14.45 -16.06
C SER A 6 22.54 -13.29 -16.07
N THR A 7 22.68 -12.42 -17.07
CA THR A 7 21.70 -11.38 -17.34
C THR A 7 20.57 -12.01 -18.13
N PHE A 8 19.41 -12.24 -17.52
CA PHE A 8 18.21 -12.65 -18.23
C PHE A 8 17.52 -11.40 -18.77
N ILE A 9 17.64 -11.15 -20.06
CA ILE A 9 16.85 -10.14 -20.77
C ILE A 9 15.58 -10.84 -21.24
N LEU A 10 14.46 -10.56 -20.60
CA LEU A 10 13.14 -11.00 -21.07
C LEU A 10 12.69 -10.09 -22.21
N SER A 11 12.68 -10.61 -23.44
CA SER A 11 12.20 -9.87 -24.62
C SER A 11 10.68 -9.78 -24.60
N LEU A 12 10.14 -8.57 -24.47
CA LEU A 12 8.71 -8.27 -24.56
C LEU A 12 8.25 -8.33 -26.01
N PHE A 13 7.34 -9.22 -26.37
CA PHE A 13 6.65 -9.22 -27.66
C PHE A 13 5.42 -8.32 -27.59
N ILE A 14 5.46 -7.19 -28.29
CA ILE A 14 4.30 -6.32 -28.49
C ILE A 14 3.55 -6.77 -29.74
N VAL A 15 2.33 -7.26 -29.58
CA VAL A 15 1.41 -7.54 -30.68
C VAL A 15 0.50 -6.33 -30.88
N PHE A 16 0.65 -5.64 -32.00
CA PHE A 16 -0.21 -4.54 -32.42
C PHE A 16 -1.52 -5.08 -33.03
N GLY A 17 -2.61 -5.00 -32.28
CA GLY A 17 -3.98 -5.16 -32.79
C GLY A 17 -4.76 -3.83 -32.63
N ALA A 18 -5.48 -3.44 -33.63
CA ALA A 18 -6.10 -2.12 -33.85
C ALA A 18 -6.94 -1.59 -32.69
N VAL A 19 -6.80 -0.28 -32.40
CA VAL A 19 -7.29 0.60 -31.32
C VAL A 19 -6.42 0.50 -30.07
N ALA A 20 -5.58 1.53 -29.90
CA ALA A 20 -4.50 1.55 -28.90
C ALA A 20 -4.97 1.43 -27.47
N GLN A 21 -5.05 0.22 -26.98
CA GLN A 21 -4.99 -0.08 -25.54
C GLN A 21 -3.52 -0.20 -25.17
N VAL A 22 -2.92 0.89 -24.71
CA VAL A 22 -1.49 0.86 -24.37
C VAL A 22 -1.38 0.60 -22.87
N ASN A 23 -1.19 -0.68 -22.51
CA ASN A 23 -0.67 -1.02 -21.20
C ASN A 23 0.87 -0.97 -21.28
N TYR A 24 1.49 -0.45 -20.24
CA TYR A 24 2.95 -0.37 -20.14
C TYR A 24 3.43 -1.30 -19.02
N THR A 25 4.46 -2.08 -19.32
CA THR A 25 5.12 -2.93 -18.32
C THR A 25 6.63 -2.86 -18.49
N LEU A 26 7.34 -2.56 -17.41
CA LEU A 26 8.79 -2.67 -17.30
C LEU A 26 9.13 -3.57 -16.12
N ILE A 27 9.91 -4.62 -16.35
CA ILE A 27 10.47 -5.49 -15.32
C ILE A 27 11.98 -5.48 -15.46
N GLU A 28 12.66 -5.17 -14.38
CA GLU A 28 14.12 -5.25 -14.29
C GLU A 28 14.52 -6.07 -13.07
N GLN A 29 15.28 -7.14 -13.28
CA GLN A 29 15.70 -8.06 -12.23
C GLN A 29 17.22 -8.19 -12.22
N LEU A 30 17.85 -7.91 -11.10
CA LEU A 30 19.30 -7.99 -10.91
C LEU A 30 19.63 -8.87 -9.71
N GLY A 31 20.21 -10.03 -9.97
CA GLY A 31 20.53 -11.00 -8.91
C GLY A 31 20.10 -12.41 -9.27
N SER A 32 19.55 -13.16 -8.32
CA SER A 32 19.21 -14.56 -8.56
C SER A 32 17.81 -14.94 -8.07
N SER A 33 17.16 -15.82 -8.82
CA SER A 33 15.90 -16.48 -8.44
C SER A 33 14.73 -15.52 -8.12
N HIS A 34 14.69 -14.36 -8.78
CA HIS A 34 13.54 -13.47 -8.69
C HIS A 34 12.35 -14.03 -9.45
N ASP A 35 11.14 -13.76 -8.94
CA ASP A 35 9.88 -14.07 -9.60
C ASP A 35 9.04 -12.80 -9.73
N ALA A 36 8.54 -12.52 -10.94
CA ALA A 36 7.66 -11.40 -11.18
C ALA A 36 6.53 -11.80 -12.13
N VAL A 37 5.31 -11.74 -11.64
CA VAL A 37 4.10 -12.01 -12.42
C VAL A 37 3.27 -10.74 -12.49
N ILE A 38 3.11 -10.19 -13.69
CA ILE A 38 2.31 -8.99 -13.93
C ILE A 38 1.20 -9.33 -14.94
N SER A 39 -0.03 -9.08 -14.53
CA SER A 39 -1.22 -9.24 -15.36
C SER A 39 -1.95 -7.91 -15.46
N GLN A 40 -2.13 -7.42 -16.67
CA GLN A 40 -2.81 -6.15 -16.95
C GLN A 40 -3.97 -6.40 -17.91
N VAL A 41 -5.17 -6.05 -17.49
CA VAL A 41 -6.40 -6.14 -18.30
C VAL A 41 -7.06 -4.77 -18.32
N GLY A 42 -7.46 -4.30 -19.48
CA GLY A 42 -8.05 -2.98 -19.68
C GLY A 42 -7.13 -2.03 -20.45
N ILE A 43 -7.25 -0.73 -20.21
CA ILE A 43 -6.60 0.32 -20.99
C ILE A 43 -5.80 1.22 -20.05
N GLY A 44 -4.56 1.55 -20.44
CA GLY A 44 -3.77 2.57 -19.72
C GLY A 44 -3.20 2.09 -18.38
N ASN A 45 -3.05 0.79 -18.17
CA ASN A 45 -2.32 0.31 -17.00
C ASN A 45 -0.81 0.54 -17.19
N SER A 46 -0.15 0.97 -16.12
CA SER A 46 1.30 1.15 -16.05
C SER A 46 1.87 0.34 -14.90
N ALA A 47 2.87 -0.47 -15.17
CA ALA A 47 3.57 -1.26 -14.17
C ALA A 47 5.08 -1.14 -14.35
N VAL A 48 5.77 -0.75 -13.29
CA VAL A 48 7.23 -0.70 -13.23
C VAL A 48 7.68 -1.53 -12.04
N ALA A 49 8.54 -2.51 -12.27
CA ALA A 49 9.03 -3.42 -11.26
C ALA A 49 10.55 -3.55 -11.31
N TYR A 50 11.22 -3.25 -10.21
CA TYR A 50 12.64 -3.46 -10.01
C TYR A 50 12.87 -4.44 -8.88
N GLN A 51 13.63 -5.51 -9.14
CA GLN A 51 14.01 -6.48 -8.12
C GLN A 51 15.54 -6.64 -8.10
N GLN A 52 16.15 -6.42 -6.95
CA GLN A 52 17.60 -6.56 -6.75
C GLN A 52 17.90 -7.49 -5.58
N GLY A 53 18.89 -8.38 -5.74
CA GLY A 53 19.33 -9.32 -4.69
C GLY A 53 18.92 -10.75 -4.97
N ASP A 54 18.27 -11.42 -4.04
CA ASP A 54 17.96 -12.84 -4.16
C ASP A 54 16.49 -13.17 -3.82
N ARG A 55 15.83 -13.99 -4.61
CA ARG A 55 14.52 -14.59 -4.32
C ARG A 55 13.40 -13.60 -3.95
N ASN A 56 13.42 -12.38 -4.47
CA ASN A 56 12.30 -11.48 -4.32
C ASN A 56 11.14 -11.92 -5.23
N SER A 57 9.92 -11.80 -4.75
CA SER A 57 8.72 -12.23 -5.45
C SER A 57 7.71 -11.08 -5.56
N LEU A 58 7.19 -10.88 -6.78
CA LEU A 58 6.17 -9.89 -7.09
C LEU A 58 5.00 -10.53 -7.82
N THR A 59 3.79 -10.25 -7.36
CA THR A 59 2.56 -10.51 -8.12
C THR A 59 1.77 -9.22 -8.24
N LEU A 60 1.50 -8.76 -9.46
CA LEU A 60 0.70 -7.58 -9.75
C LEU A 60 -0.45 -7.92 -10.68
N ASN A 61 -1.67 -7.63 -10.27
CA ASN A 61 -2.86 -7.75 -11.09
C ASN A 61 -3.56 -6.40 -11.20
N GLN A 62 -3.68 -5.87 -12.41
CA GLN A 62 -4.37 -4.61 -12.70
C GLN A 62 -5.53 -4.87 -13.67
N LEU A 63 -6.73 -4.48 -13.25
CA LEU A 63 -7.93 -4.56 -14.08
C LEU A 63 -8.60 -3.17 -14.17
N GLY A 64 -8.36 -2.46 -15.24
CA GLY A 64 -8.88 -1.12 -15.47
C GLY A 64 -7.81 -0.19 -16.06
N SER A 65 -7.56 0.94 -15.38
CA SER A 65 -6.52 1.93 -15.72
C SER A 65 -5.79 2.28 -14.42
N HIS A 66 -4.68 1.64 -14.15
CA HIS A 66 -3.99 1.73 -12.86
C HIS A 66 -2.48 1.93 -13.02
N GLU A 67 -1.86 2.48 -11.99
CA GLU A 67 -0.40 2.63 -11.91
C GLU A 67 0.16 1.83 -10.73
N ALA A 68 1.28 1.14 -10.96
CA ALA A 68 2.03 0.50 -9.90
C ALA A 68 3.54 0.67 -10.14
N ILE A 69 4.25 1.09 -9.11
CA ILE A 69 5.72 1.15 -9.06
C ILE A 69 6.17 0.31 -7.88
N ILE A 70 6.96 -0.72 -8.15
CA ILE A 70 7.43 -1.64 -7.12
C ILE A 70 8.95 -1.75 -7.20
N GLU A 71 9.61 -1.53 -6.09
CA GLU A 71 11.03 -1.73 -5.92
C GLU A 71 11.30 -2.65 -4.73
N GLN A 72 11.99 -3.77 -4.98
CA GLN A 72 12.38 -4.73 -3.95
C GLN A 72 13.90 -4.89 -3.98
N ALA A 73 14.55 -4.59 -2.86
CA ALA A 73 15.99 -4.75 -2.69
C ALA A 73 16.30 -5.65 -1.49
N GLY A 74 17.21 -6.62 -1.67
CA GLY A 74 17.59 -7.58 -0.63
C GLY A 74 17.15 -8.99 -0.94
N ALA A 75 16.63 -9.71 0.04
CA ALA A 75 16.32 -11.12 -0.16
C ALA A 75 14.94 -11.53 0.38
N ASP A 76 14.31 -12.46 -0.32
CA ASP A 76 13.05 -13.09 0.11
C ASP A 76 11.88 -12.11 0.33
N ASN A 77 11.93 -10.88 -0.20
CA ASN A 77 10.84 -9.93 -0.08
C ASN A 77 9.67 -10.32 -1.00
N LYS A 78 8.45 -10.10 -0.54
CA LYS A 78 7.22 -10.43 -1.28
C LYS A 78 6.32 -9.21 -1.40
N ALA A 79 5.82 -8.96 -2.61
CA ALA A 79 4.79 -7.97 -2.87
C ALA A 79 3.64 -8.58 -3.68
N ALA A 80 2.42 -8.44 -3.18
CA ALA A 80 1.21 -8.85 -3.88
C ALA A 80 0.28 -7.64 -3.99
N ILE A 81 0.01 -7.18 -5.22
CA ILE A 81 -0.79 -5.99 -5.47
C ILE A 81 -1.94 -6.34 -6.40
N GLN A 82 -3.14 -5.97 -6.00
CA GLN A 82 -4.36 -6.10 -6.79
C GLN A 82 -5.03 -4.73 -6.90
N GLN A 83 -5.22 -4.26 -8.13
CA GLN A 83 -5.89 -3.01 -8.42
C GLN A 83 -7.03 -3.26 -9.38
N TRP A 84 -8.24 -2.96 -8.97
CA TRP A 84 -9.44 -3.20 -9.75
C TRP A 84 -10.26 -1.92 -9.87
N ALA A 85 -10.64 -1.58 -11.09
CA ALA A 85 -11.58 -0.49 -11.32
C ALA A 85 -12.96 -0.85 -10.76
N GLY A 86 -13.54 0.04 -9.99
CA GLY A 86 -14.90 -0.09 -9.52
C GLY A 86 -15.92 -0.09 -10.67
N VAL A 87 -16.97 -0.89 -10.57
CA VAL A 87 -18.01 -1.07 -11.61
C VAL A 87 -19.04 0.07 -11.59
N GLN A 88 -18.70 1.28 -11.23
CA GLN A 88 -19.67 2.38 -11.20
C GLN A 88 -19.27 3.58 -12.08
N ASN A 89 -20.09 3.75 -13.13
CA ASN A 89 -20.23 4.96 -13.94
C ASN A 89 -19.03 5.46 -14.76
N SER A 90 -18.93 4.96 -16.00
CA SER A 90 -18.38 5.60 -17.21
C SER A 90 -16.96 6.19 -17.25
N GLU A 91 -16.24 6.30 -16.14
CA GLU A 91 -14.83 6.59 -16.12
C GLU A 91 -14.15 5.55 -15.19
N PRO A 92 -13.20 4.76 -15.68
CA PRO A 92 -12.43 3.87 -14.81
C PRO A 92 -11.52 4.71 -13.93
N GLY A 93 -11.82 4.79 -12.65
CA GLY A 93 -10.97 5.43 -11.67
C GLY A 93 -9.59 4.77 -11.60
N ALA A 94 -8.53 5.56 -11.61
CA ALA A 94 -7.17 5.08 -11.56
C ALA A 94 -6.71 4.92 -10.11
N SER A 95 -6.28 3.72 -9.72
CA SER A 95 -5.53 3.52 -8.48
C SER A 95 -4.03 3.66 -8.74
N SER A 96 -3.32 4.17 -7.76
CA SER A 96 -1.85 4.22 -7.74
C SER A 96 -1.30 3.47 -6.54
N ALA A 97 -0.30 2.60 -6.76
CA ALA A 97 0.43 1.93 -5.70
C ALA A 97 1.94 2.10 -5.91
N ILE A 98 2.59 2.72 -4.94
CA ILE A 98 4.05 2.88 -4.91
C ILE A 98 4.56 2.07 -3.73
N VAL A 99 5.43 1.10 -3.99
CA VAL A 99 5.90 0.13 -3.00
C VAL A 99 7.42 0.02 -3.04
N TYR A 100 8.05 0.30 -1.91
CA TYR A 100 9.47 0.12 -1.68
C TYR A 100 9.68 -0.91 -0.56
N GLN A 101 10.44 -1.97 -0.84
CA GLN A 101 10.86 -2.96 0.15
C GLN A 101 12.38 -3.13 0.15
N THR A 102 12.99 -2.89 1.29
CA THR A 102 14.45 -3.05 1.45
C THR A 102 14.76 -3.93 2.66
N GLY A 103 15.60 -4.95 2.48
CA GLY A 103 15.98 -5.87 3.54
C GLY A 103 15.60 -7.31 3.24
N ARG A 104 15.10 -8.03 4.24
CA ARG A 104 14.86 -9.46 4.10
C ARG A 104 13.47 -9.87 4.58
N ALA A 105 12.84 -10.76 3.81
CA ALA A 105 11.58 -11.41 4.17
C ALA A 105 10.44 -10.42 4.55
N ASN A 106 10.45 -9.23 3.99
CA ASN A 106 9.35 -8.29 4.13
C ASN A 106 8.17 -8.72 3.24
N GLU A 107 6.94 -8.53 3.72
CA GLU A 107 5.73 -8.92 2.99
C GLU A 107 4.76 -7.74 2.89
N ILE A 108 4.29 -7.46 1.66
CA ILE A 108 3.28 -6.45 1.38
C ILE A 108 2.13 -7.08 0.59
N SER A 109 0.91 -6.82 1.07
CA SER A 109 -0.33 -7.12 0.35
C SER A 109 -1.15 -5.86 0.20
N VAL A 110 -1.45 -5.45 -1.04
CA VAL A 110 -2.27 -4.29 -1.37
C VAL A 110 -3.47 -4.71 -2.20
N ASN A 111 -4.66 -4.37 -1.74
CA ASN A 111 -5.91 -4.57 -2.45
C ASN A 111 -6.61 -3.22 -2.60
N GLN A 112 -6.65 -2.68 -3.81
CA GLN A 112 -7.34 -1.43 -4.14
C GLN A 112 -8.51 -1.70 -5.07
N TYR A 113 -9.69 -1.27 -4.68
CA TYR A 113 -10.91 -1.44 -5.45
C TYR A 113 -11.62 -0.09 -5.63
N GLY A 114 -11.35 0.58 -6.73
CA GLY A 114 -11.80 1.94 -7.05
C GLY A 114 -10.64 2.89 -7.31
N GLU A 115 -10.79 4.17 -6.96
CA GLU A 115 -9.78 5.22 -7.08
C GLU A 115 -9.05 5.40 -5.76
N HIS A 116 -7.85 4.87 -5.63
CA HIS A 116 -7.11 4.92 -4.36
C HIS A 116 -5.63 5.15 -4.58
N ILE A 117 -4.97 5.72 -3.57
CA ILE A 117 -3.52 5.93 -3.57
C ILE A 117 -2.91 5.22 -2.36
N ALA A 118 -1.87 4.45 -2.60
CA ALA A 118 -1.05 3.82 -1.57
C ALA A 118 0.43 4.12 -1.80
N GLU A 119 1.08 4.65 -0.78
CA GLU A 119 2.53 4.80 -0.72
C GLU A 119 3.06 3.98 0.45
N ILE A 120 3.95 3.04 0.17
CA ILE A 120 4.42 2.04 1.14
C ILE A 120 5.95 1.97 1.11
N ASP A 121 6.57 2.14 2.27
CA ASP A 121 8.01 1.94 2.48
C ASP A 121 8.24 0.97 3.64
N GLN A 122 8.83 -0.19 3.33
CA GLN A 122 9.28 -1.17 4.32
C GLN A 122 10.80 -1.32 4.28
N THR A 123 11.45 -1.01 5.38
CA THR A 123 12.90 -1.18 5.52
C THR A 123 13.22 -2.02 6.75
N GLY A 124 14.09 -3.01 6.59
CA GLY A 124 14.48 -3.96 7.65
C GLY A 124 14.02 -5.37 7.33
N ASP A 125 13.79 -6.17 8.35
CA ASP A 125 13.52 -7.59 8.16
C ASP A 125 12.16 -8.01 8.73
N GLU A 126 11.50 -8.93 8.05
CA GLU A 126 10.28 -9.61 8.50
C GLU A 126 9.10 -8.65 8.81
N ASN A 127 9.05 -7.48 8.19
CA ASN A 127 7.94 -6.56 8.35
C ASN A 127 6.76 -6.96 7.46
N THR A 128 5.53 -6.71 7.92
CA THR A 128 4.31 -7.07 7.19
C THR A 128 3.37 -5.88 7.06
N ILE A 129 2.88 -5.62 5.86
CA ILE A 129 1.82 -4.64 5.58
C ILE A 129 0.67 -5.30 4.84
N ASN A 130 -0.54 -5.17 5.38
CA ASN A 130 -1.80 -5.53 4.74
C ASN A 130 -2.67 -4.29 4.55
N LEU A 131 -2.88 -3.88 3.31
CA LEU A 131 -3.71 -2.74 2.94
C LEU A 131 -4.91 -3.19 2.12
N THR A 132 -6.10 -2.75 2.52
CA THR A 132 -7.33 -2.89 1.73
C THR A 132 -8.03 -1.54 1.64
N GLN A 133 -8.25 -1.05 0.43
CA GLN A 133 -8.98 0.17 0.12
C GLN A 133 -10.14 -0.17 -0.81
N THR A 134 -11.34 0.12 -0.38
CA THR A 134 -12.58 -0.19 -1.11
C THR A 134 -13.52 1.00 -1.15
N GLN A 135 -14.38 1.06 -2.15
CA GLN A 135 -15.41 2.07 -2.35
C GLN A 135 -14.90 3.52 -2.36
N SER A 136 -14.50 3.99 -3.54
CA SER A 136 -14.36 5.43 -3.76
C SER A 136 -15.74 6.07 -3.96
N ASN A 137 -16.03 7.12 -3.20
CA ASN A 137 -17.23 7.92 -3.43
C ASN A 137 -16.87 9.09 -4.34
N SER A 138 -17.11 8.94 -5.64
CA SER A 138 -16.75 9.92 -6.67
C SER A 138 -17.45 11.30 -6.52
N SER A 139 -18.29 11.46 -5.52
CA SER A 139 -19.05 12.71 -5.32
C SER A 139 -18.51 13.64 -4.25
N VAL A 140 -17.49 13.24 -3.46
CA VAL A 140 -16.97 14.07 -2.36
C VAL A 140 -15.46 14.05 -2.32
N SER A 141 -14.83 15.08 -2.87
CA SER A 141 -13.42 15.38 -2.63
C SER A 141 -13.25 15.92 -1.21
N SER A 142 -12.97 15.07 -0.24
CA SER A 142 -12.87 15.45 1.17
C SER A 142 -11.45 15.81 1.63
N LEU A 143 -10.45 15.43 0.85
CA LEU A 143 -9.03 15.67 1.15
C LEU A 143 -8.39 16.77 0.30
N GLY A 144 -9.19 17.50 -0.50
CA GLY A 144 -8.71 18.50 -1.45
C GLY A 144 -8.32 17.89 -2.80
N GLU A 145 -7.92 18.76 -3.73
CA GLU A 145 -7.58 18.35 -5.11
C GLU A 145 -6.30 17.47 -5.18
N GLU A 146 -5.49 17.46 -4.13
CA GLU A 146 -4.21 16.77 -4.11
C GLU A 146 -4.34 15.24 -4.00
N TYR A 147 -5.39 14.73 -3.36
CA TYR A 147 -5.59 13.29 -3.11
C TYR A 147 -6.77 12.67 -3.86
N GLY A 148 -7.50 13.46 -4.64
CA GLY A 148 -8.63 12.97 -5.44
C GLY A 148 -9.85 12.52 -4.62
N ASN A 149 -10.65 11.63 -5.21
CA ASN A 149 -11.91 11.15 -4.62
C ASN A 149 -11.77 9.84 -3.84
N GLY A 150 -10.59 9.25 -3.78
CA GLY A 150 -10.33 7.95 -3.18
C GLY A 150 -9.73 8.01 -1.77
N ALA A 151 -9.44 6.84 -1.22
CA ALA A 151 -8.67 6.72 0.00
C ALA A 151 -7.17 6.95 -0.28
N PHE A 152 -6.49 7.53 0.70
CA PHE A 152 -5.05 7.70 0.69
C PHE A 152 -4.42 6.96 1.88
N ALA A 153 -3.40 6.15 1.62
CA ALA A 153 -2.63 5.44 2.62
C ALA A 153 -1.13 5.75 2.47
N LEU A 154 -0.51 6.22 3.54
CA LEU A 154 0.93 6.36 3.68
C LEU A 154 1.42 5.44 4.79
N LEU A 155 2.14 4.37 4.44
CA LEU A 155 2.55 3.32 5.37
C LEU A 155 4.07 3.17 5.37
N MET A 156 4.68 3.37 6.54
CA MET A 156 6.13 3.29 6.72
C MET A 156 6.48 2.32 7.85
N GLN A 157 7.36 1.37 7.58
CA GLN A 157 7.92 0.46 8.59
C GLN A 157 9.44 0.41 8.50
N HIS A 158 10.07 0.69 9.63
CA HIS A 158 11.50 0.57 9.81
C HIS A 158 11.81 -0.37 10.98
N GLY A 159 12.65 -1.39 10.75
CA GLY A 159 13.12 -2.29 11.80
C GLY A 159 12.73 -3.74 11.57
N PHE A 160 12.33 -4.44 12.63
CA PHE A 160 12.16 -5.88 12.60
C PHE A 160 10.75 -6.31 13.07
N SER A 161 10.11 -7.19 12.30
CA SER A 161 8.82 -7.82 12.64
C SER A 161 7.71 -6.83 13.02
N ASN A 162 7.63 -5.67 12.38
CA ASN A 162 6.53 -4.75 12.55
C ASN A 162 5.34 -5.18 11.68
N GLU A 163 4.11 -4.91 12.13
CA GLU A 163 2.89 -5.27 11.45
C GLU A 163 1.96 -4.05 11.29
N ILE A 164 1.53 -3.76 10.06
CA ILE A 164 0.46 -2.80 9.77
C ILE A 164 -0.69 -3.52 9.09
N THR A 165 -1.91 -3.30 9.60
CA THR A 165 -3.15 -3.68 8.94
C THR A 165 -4.03 -2.43 8.79
N LEU A 166 -4.31 -2.04 7.55
CA LEU A 166 -5.17 -0.90 7.23
C LEU A 166 -6.33 -1.32 6.34
N ALA A 167 -7.54 -1.01 6.78
CA ALA A 167 -8.76 -1.17 5.98
C ALA A 167 -9.48 0.17 5.87
N GLN A 168 -9.67 0.67 4.65
CA GLN A 168 -10.40 1.90 4.35
C GLN A 168 -11.57 1.60 3.42
N ASN A 169 -12.78 1.92 3.86
CA ASN A 169 -13.99 1.79 3.08
C ASN A 169 -14.62 3.19 2.89
N GLY A 170 -14.36 3.80 1.75
CA GLY A 170 -14.68 5.20 1.45
C GLY A 170 -13.44 6.04 1.18
N SER A 171 -13.61 7.37 1.14
CA SER A 171 -12.52 8.32 0.91
C SER A 171 -11.91 8.77 2.24
N HIS A 172 -10.90 8.09 2.70
CA HIS A 172 -10.27 8.31 4.02
C HIS A 172 -8.77 8.56 3.88
N TYR A 173 -8.20 9.16 4.92
CA TYR A 173 -6.76 9.37 5.03
C TYR A 173 -6.19 8.57 6.19
N ALA A 174 -5.14 7.79 5.94
CA ALA A 174 -4.37 7.14 6.99
C ALA A 174 -2.87 7.34 6.77
N SER A 175 -2.17 7.70 7.83
CA SER A 175 -0.71 7.69 7.87
C SER A 175 -0.26 6.89 9.08
N ILE A 176 0.50 5.81 8.83
CA ILE A 176 0.98 4.90 9.87
C ILE A 176 2.49 4.77 9.73
N SER A 177 3.21 5.09 10.80
CA SER A 177 4.67 4.97 10.87
C SER A 177 5.09 4.13 12.07
N GLN A 178 5.85 3.09 11.82
CA GLN A 178 6.44 2.22 12.85
C GLN A 178 7.95 2.21 12.73
N ASN A 179 8.62 2.56 13.82
CA ASN A 179 10.08 2.53 13.90
C ASN A 179 10.52 1.73 15.13
N GLY A 180 11.23 0.63 14.91
CA GLY A 180 11.68 -0.29 15.95
C GLY A 180 11.22 -1.72 15.69
N ASN A 181 10.88 -2.47 16.74
CA ASN A 181 10.68 -3.90 16.59
C ASN A 181 9.31 -4.35 17.12
N GLN A 182 8.67 -5.26 16.40
CA GLN A 182 7.45 -5.93 16.86
C GLN A 182 6.32 -4.96 17.24
N ASN A 183 6.26 -3.80 16.59
CA ASN A 183 5.14 -2.88 16.74
C ASN A 183 3.97 -3.34 15.87
N ARG A 184 2.76 -3.12 16.34
CA ARG A 184 1.53 -3.45 15.63
C ARG A 184 0.63 -2.23 15.53
N ALA A 185 0.12 -1.97 14.34
CA ALA A 185 -0.90 -0.95 14.11
C ALA A 185 -2.05 -1.53 13.30
N THR A 186 -3.27 -1.41 13.82
CA THR A 186 -4.49 -1.80 13.12
C THR A 186 -5.40 -0.60 13.00
N VAL A 187 -5.74 -0.22 11.76
CA VAL A 187 -6.63 0.90 11.49
C VAL A 187 -7.78 0.46 10.59
N MET A 188 -9.00 0.75 11.02
CA MET A 188 -10.22 0.55 10.25
C MET A 188 -10.98 1.87 10.14
N GLN A 189 -11.24 2.31 8.92
CA GLN A 189 -12.01 3.52 8.62
C GLN A 189 -13.18 3.16 7.70
N ASP A 190 -14.38 3.44 8.12
CA ASP A 190 -15.59 3.15 7.37
C ASP A 190 -16.54 4.36 7.39
N GLY A 191 -16.93 4.82 6.21
CA GLY A 191 -17.85 5.94 6.04
C GLY A 191 -17.85 6.47 4.62
N LEU A 192 -19.01 6.89 4.15
CA LEU A 192 -19.21 7.20 2.74
C LEU A 192 -19.23 8.70 2.39
N ASN A 193 -19.33 9.59 3.38
CA ASN A 193 -19.62 11.00 3.09
C ASN A 193 -18.41 11.93 3.14
N LEU A 194 -17.65 11.91 4.22
CA LEU A 194 -16.50 12.78 4.42
C LEU A 194 -15.38 12.02 5.12
N ALA A 195 -14.13 12.34 4.77
CA ALA A 195 -12.98 11.60 5.24
C ALA A 195 -12.88 11.50 6.77
N ASN A 196 -12.56 10.31 7.22
CA ASN A 196 -11.94 10.09 8.52
C ASN A 196 -10.42 10.20 8.37
N ILE A 197 -9.75 10.63 9.42
CA ILE A 197 -8.29 10.79 9.47
C ILE A 197 -7.73 9.94 10.59
N ALA A 198 -6.76 9.08 10.30
CA ALA A 198 -6.01 8.30 11.28
C ALA A 198 -4.51 8.53 11.12
N LEU A 199 -3.86 8.99 12.18
CA LEU A 199 -2.41 9.15 12.26
C LEU A 199 -1.89 8.28 13.40
N VAL A 200 -1.02 7.31 13.09
CA VAL A 200 -0.42 6.42 14.09
C VAL A 200 1.09 6.46 13.94
N GLU A 201 1.77 6.82 15.03
CA GLU A 201 3.22 6.82 15.12
C GLU A 201 3.67 5.97 16.30
N GLN A 202 4.48 4.94 16.03
CA GLN A 202 5.03 4.04 17.04
C GLN A 202 6.56 4.02 16.94
N ASN A 203 7.22 4.47 18.00
CA ASN A 203 8.68 4.48 18.11
C ASN A 203 9.11 3.62 19.32
N GLY A 204 9.81 2.52 19.06
CA GLY A 204 10.26 1.59 20.12
C GLY A 204 9.86 0.16 19.82
N SER A 205 9.47 -0.61 20.82
CA SER A 205 9.23 -2.02 20.62
C SER A 205 7.94 -2.52 21.31
N ASN A 206 7.28 -3.48 20.68
CA ASN A 206 6.08 -4.13 21.22
C ASN A 206 4.94 -3.14 21.53
N ASN A 207 4.83 -2.05 20.80
CA ASN A 207 3.70 -1.14 20.91
C ASN A 207 2.54 -1.65 20.04
N ASP A 208 1.32 -1.51 20.55
CA ASP A 208 0.08 -1.92 19.88
C ASP A 208 -0.89 -0.75 19.82
N ALA A 209 -1.33 -0.40 18.61
CA ALA A 209 -2.29 0.68 18.39
C ALA A 209 -3.46 0.16 17.53
N MET A 210 -4.68 0.38 18.01
CA MET A 210 -5.91 0.07 17.29
C MET A 210 -6.76 1.32 17.12
N VAL A 211 -7.17 1.62 15.90
CA VAL A 211 -8.07 2.72 15.56
C VAL A 211 -9.26 2.18 14.77
N GLU A 212 -10.46 2.45 15.24
CA GLU A 212 -11.70 2.16 14.54
C GLU A 212 -12.52 3.44 14.39
N GLN A 213 -12.80 3.85 13.17
CA GLN A 213 -13.57 5.06 12.88
C GLN A 213 -14.76 4.73 11.99
N PHE A 214 -15.97 4.92 12.51
CA PHE A 214 -17.21 4.70 11.81
C PHE A 214 -17.99 6.00 11.68
N GLY A 215 -18.34 6.40 10.46
CA GLY A 215 -19.03 7.65 10.14
C GLY A 215 -18.15 8.64 9.41
N SER A 216 -18.20 9.93 9.73
CA SER A 216 -17.56 10.96 8.94
C SER A 216 -16.82 11.99 9.79
N LYS A 217 -15.71 12.55 9.24
CA LYS A 217 -14.93 13.61 9.90
C LYS A 217 -14.36 13.24 11.27
N ASN A 218 -14.19 11.96 11.55
CA ASN A 218 -13.52 11.55 12.75
C ASN A 218 -11.99 11.69 12.59
N SER A 219 -11.32 12.11 13.66
CA SER A 219 -9.86 12.28 13.68
C SER A 219 -9.27 11.53 14.86
N ALA A 220 -8.32 10.63 14.61
CA ALA A 220 -7.57 9.91 15.63
C ALA A 220 -6.07 10.12 15.43
N ILE A 221 -5.39 10.57 16.47
CA ILE A 221 -3.95 10.74 16.49
C ILE A 221 -3.37 9.93 17.64
N ILE A 222 -2.53 8.95 17.35
CA ILE A 222 -1.85 8.11 18.34
C ILE A 222 -0.35 8.26 18.18
N ARG A 223 0.33 8.55 19.28
CA ARG A 223 1.79 8.53 19.36
C ARG A 223 2.22 7.68 20.54
N GLN A 224 3.01 6.66 20.27
CA GLN A 224 3.60 5.77 21.27
C GLN A 224 5.12 5.83 21.14
N THR A 225 5.80 6.20 22.24
CA THR A 225 7.26 6.26 22.30
C THR A 225 7.72 5.43 23.49
N GLY A 226 8.54 4.43 23.27
CA GLY A 226 8.98 3.48 24.30
C GLY A 226 8.54 2.06 23.97
N ASN A 227 8.27 1.27 24.99
CA ASN A 227 8.02 -0.16 24.79
C ASN A 227 6.75 -0.63 25.49
N GLY A 228 6.01 -1.52 24.79
CA GLY A 228 4.87 -2.22 25.37
C GLY A 228 3.64 -1.38 25.60
N HIS A 229 3.50 -0.26 24.90
CA HIS A 229 2.31 0.57 24.98
C HIS A 229 1.15 -0.06 24.21
N ASN A 230 -0.05 0.05 24.75
CA ASN A 230 -1.27 -0.42 24.12
C ASN A 230 -2.32 0.70 24.11
N VAL A 231 -2.90 0.97 22.95
CA VAL A 231 -3.95 1.99 22.74
C VAL A 231 -5.04 1.44 21.86
N GLN A 232 -6.28 1.65 22.28
CA GLN A 232 -7.45 1.45 21.42
C GLN A 232 -8.29 2.73 21.37
N VAL A 233 -8.56 3.21 20.17
CA VAL A 233 -9.45 4.35 19.90
C VAL A 233 -10.60 3.86 19.03
N GLN A 234 -11.83 4.03 19.53
CA GLN A 234 -13.04 3.76 18.76
C GLN A 234 -13.88 5.04 18.67
N GLN A 235 -14.19 5.46 17.47
CA GLN A 235 -15.00 6.65 17.18
C GLN A 235 -16.20 6.26 16.33
N VAL A 236 -17.38 6.52 16.83
CA VAL A 236 -18.65 6.25 16.15
C VAL A 236 -19.44 7.55 16.04
N GLY A 237 -19.89 7.88 14.84
CA GLY A 237 -20.60 9.13 14.55
C GLY A 237 -19.76 10.09 13.72
N ASN A 238 -19.97 11.39 13.92
CA ASN A 238 -19.34 12.40 13.08
C ASN A 238 -18.58 13.45 13.90
N GLY A 239 -17.39 13.81 13.42
CA GLY A 239 -16.60 14.91 13.97
C GLY A 239 -15.98 14.61 15.33
N ASN A 240 -15.77 13.34 15.68
CA ASN A 240 -15.09 12.97 16.91
C ASN A 240 -13.58 13.19 16.76
N GLU A 241 -12.93 13.69 17.81
CA GLU A 241 -11.48 13.86 17.87
C GLU A 241 -10.90 13.08 19.06
N ALA A 242 -9.81 12.37 18.82
CA ALA A 242 -9.04 11.66 19.85
C ALA A 242 -7.54 11.88 19.63
N THR A 243 -6.83 12.25 20.67
CA THR A 243 -5.36 12.32 20.65
C THR A 243 -4.82 11.56 21.86
N VAL A 244 -3.96 10.57 21.59
CA VAL A 244 -3.31 9.76 22.62
C VAL A 244 -1.81 9.83 22.47
N ASN A 245 -1.10 10.20 23.54
CA ASN A 245 0.35 10.19 23.61
C ASN A 245 0.78 9.31 24.80
N GLN A 246 1.64 8.34 24.53
CA GLN A 246 2.25 7.45 25.51
C GLN A 246 3.77 7.47 25.36
N ASN A 247 4.48 7.74 26.47
CA ASN A 247 5.94 7.85 26.51
C ASN A 247 6.51 6.94 27.59
#